data_af59ba187d52c774c54cd0d6af6f2600
#
_entry.id   af59ba187d52c774c54cd0d6af6f2600
#
_cell.length_a   1.000
_cell.length_b   1.000
_cell.length_c   1.000
_cell.angle_alpha   90.00
_cell.angle_beta   90.00
_cell.angle_gamma   90.00
#
_symmetry.space_group_name_H-M   'P 1'
#
loop_
_entity.id
_entity.type
_entity.pdbx_description
1 polymer ?
#
loop_
_entity_poly.entity_id
_entity_poly.type
_entity_poly.pdbx_seq_one_letter_code
_entity_poly.pdbx_strand_id
1 'polypeptide(L)'
;MKQEQNSFSRLWTYLRAYRLEVCLSIFLKILSVVMSVVEPFVLGLAITELTKNLMDMAKGLPGAGLNTSYIAIIMTLYLFRGVLYELGSYYSNYFMTNAVQKTVQDMRNDLSHKINHIPVSYFDRHQFGDLLGRFTSDVETVSNALQQSFLQIVNAIFTLLFVISMVLYLNIQLGLVVILSIPITYFSARFIMKKSQPYFKEQADVLGAMNGFVQENLTGFNVLKLYVREKSSQEEFHDITHHLQKVGFKANFISGLMMPILNGISDLTYLIIALFGGLQVLAGRLTVGNMQAFVQYVWQINQPIQNLTQLAGQLQSAKSSLDRIFQVMDEPDEVSDVTETLSGNLTGQVSFKNVDFQYVADKPLIRDFNLEVKPGEMVAIVGPTGAGKTTLINLLMRFYDVTAGSITVDGHDIRHLSRQDYRKQFGMVLQDAWLYEGTIKENLRFGNLEATDEEIVEAAKAANVDHFIRTLPGGYNMEMNQESSNISLGQKQLLTIARALLADPKILILDEATSSVDTRLELLIQKAMKNLMKGRTSFVIAHRLSTIQEADKILVLKDGQIIEQGNHQSLLADKGFYYELYNSQFSNKKAE
;
A
#
# COMPACT_ATOMS: atom_id res chain seq x y z
N MET A 1 -7.14 -25.08 7.69
CA MET A 1 -6.97 -24.12 8.80
C MET A 1 -5.46 -23.94 9.02
N LYS A 2 -4.81 -22.97 8.36
CA LYS A 2 -3.48 -22.52 8.75
C LYS A 2 -3.64 -21.76 10.07
N GLN A 3 -2.90 -22.15 11.11
CA GLN A 3 -2.81 -21.39 12.35
C GLN A 3 -2.51 -19.92 11.99
N GLU A 4 -3.32 -18.99 12.46
CA GLU A 4 -3.04 -17.55 12.42
C GLU A 4 -1.71 -17.32 13.16
N GLN A 5 -0.61 -17.39 12.42
CA GLN A 5 0.67 -16.96 12.96
C GLN A 5 0.54 -15.47 13.24
N ASN A 6 0.78 -15.09 14.49
CA ASN A 6 0.75 -13.70 14.91
C ASN A 6 1.64 -12.86 13.97
N SER A 7 1.08 -11.81 13.37
CA SER A 7 1.74 -10.96 12.38
C SER A 7 3.09 -10.41 12.87
N PHE A 8 3.23 -10.18 14.17
CA PHE A 8 4.52 -9.83 14.77
C PHE A 8 5.54 -10.99 14.74
N SER A 9 5.10 -12.25 14.82
CA SER A 9 6.01 -13.40 14.72
C SER A 9 6.57 -13.53 13.29
N ARG A 10 5.74 -13.25 12.30
CA ARG A 10 6.18 -13.23 10.88
C ARG A 10 7.13 -12.07 10.62
N LEU A 11 6.82 -10.87 11.13
CA LEU A 11 7.73 -9.72 11.06
C LEU A 11 9.10 -10.03 11.69
N TRP A 12 9.11 -10.75 12.81
CA TRP A 12 10.36 -11.19 13.44
C TRP A 12 11.19 -12.10 12.55
N THR A 13 10.56 -12.88 11.66
CA THR A 13 11.30 -13.73 10.70
C THR A 13 12.11 -12.87 9.73
N TYR A 14 11.58 -11.75 9.26
CA TYR A 14 12.32 -10.79 8.43
C TYR A 14 13.45 -10.11 9.21
N LEU A 15 13.16 -9.61 10.40
CA LEU A 15 14.16 -8.98 11.26
C LEU A 15 15.30 -9.92 11.68
N ARG A 16 15.01 -11.21 11.82
CA ARG A 16 16.00 -12.22 12.20
C ARG A 16 17.15 -12.33 11.19
N ALA A 17 16.94 -12.02 9.92
CA ALA A 17 18.00 -11.95 8.92
C ALA A 17 19.08 -10.92 9.30
N TYR A 18 18.70 -9.83 9.97
CA TYR A 18 19.56 -8.70 10.36
C TYR A 18 19.85 -8.67 11.88
N ARG A 19 19.79 -9.83 12.54
CA ARG A 19 19.92 -9.97 13.99
C ARG A 19 21.18 -9.33 14.60
N LEU A 20 22.31 -9.34 13.86
CA LEU A 20 23.55 -8.73 14.33
C LEU A 20 23.41 -7.20 14.47
N GLU A 21 22.84 -6.54 13.49
CA GLU A 21 22.61 -5.09 13.50
C GLU A 21 21.62 -4.72 14.60
N VAL A 22 20.54 -5.50 14.76
CA VAL A 22 19.53 -5.29 15.81
C VAL A 22 20.16 -5.49 17.21
N CYS A 23 20.91 -6.58 17.43
CA CYS A 23 21.58 -6.82 18.71
C CYS A 23 22.61 -5.74 19.05
N LEU A 24 23.40 -5.30 18.07
CA LEU A 24 24.37 -4.23 18.25
C LEU A 24 23.68 -2.89 18.57
N SER A 25 22.58 -2.59 17.87
CA SER A 25 21.76 -1.43 18.15
C SER A 25 21.22 -1.43 19.59
N ILE A 26 20.64 -2.55 20.04
CA ILE A 26 20.12 -2.70 21.40
C ILE A 26 21.24 -2.53 22.42
N PHE A 27 22.38 -3.18 22.22
CA PHE A 27 23.53 -3.08 23.12
C PHE A 27 24.02 -1.63 23.28
N LEU A 28 24.20 -0.93 22.15
CA LEU A 28 24.60 0.47 22.15
C LEU A 28 23.55 1.38 22.79
N LYS A 29 22.26 1.07 22.61
CA LYS A 29 21.17 1.80 23.28
C LYS A 29 21.21 1.63 24.78
N ILE A 30 21.40 0.39 25.26
CA ILE A 30 21.54 0.10 26.70
C ILE A 30 22.76 0.83 27.27
N LEU A 31 23.89 0.80 26.59
CA LEU A 31 25.10 1.53 27.01
C LEU A 31 24.83 3.04 27.08
N SER A 32 24.15 3.62 26.10
CA SER A 32 23.74 5.04 26.14
C SER A 32 22.83 5.32 27.36
N VAL A 33 21.85 4.47 27.61
CA VAL A 33 20.95 4.63 28.77
C VAL A 33 21.74 4.60 30.07
N VAL A 34 22.70 3.67 30.25
CA VAL A 34 23.58 3.64 31.44
C VAL A 34 24.33 4.96 31.56
N MET A 35 24.90 5.47 30.47
CA MET A 35 25.60 6.76 30.47
C MET A 35 24.67 7.92 30.87
N SER A 36 23.42 7.92 30.38
CA SER A 36 22.41 8.92 30.75
C SER A 36 22.04 8.87 32.23
N VAL A 37 21.83 7.66 32.79
CA VAL A 37 21.43 7.50 34.18
C VAL A 37 22.58 7.79 35.16
N VAL A 38 23.82 7.59 34.77
CA VAL A 38 24.99 7.94 35.59
C VAL A 38 25.23 9.46 35.66
N GLU A 39 24.67 10.23 34.72
CA GLU A 39 24.86 11.68 34.63
C GLU A 39 24.56 12.47 35.91
N PRO A 40 23.37 12.34 36.55
CA PRO A 40 23.03 13.08 37.74
C PRO A 40 23.98 12.76 38.90
N PHE A 41 24.44 11.51 38.98
CA PHE A 41 25.36 11.06 40.01
C PHE A 41 26.74 11.71 39.87
N VAL A 42 27.32 11.71 38.66
CA VAL A 42 28.63 12.33 38.38
C VAL A 42 28.59 13.84 38.66
N LEU A 43 27.53 14.51 38.19
CA LEU A 43 27.33 15.93 38.50
C LEU A 43 27.19 16.18 40.01
N GLY A 44 26.49 15.29 40.71
CA GLY A 44 26.32 15.32 42.16
C GLY A 44 27.65 15.24 42.92
N LEU A 45 28.64 14.47 42.44
CA LEU A 45 29.98 14.42 43.03
C LEU A 45 30.68 15.79 42.95
N ALA A 46 30.59 16.47 41.80
CA ALA A 46 31.16 17.81 41.65
C ALA A 46 30.52 18.84 42.60
N ILE A 47 29.17 18.79 42.70
CA ILE A 47 28.40 19.69 43.58
C ILE A 47 28.73 19.41 45.05
N THR A 48 28.89 18.16 45.42
CA THR A 48 29.27 17.77 46.81
C THR A 48 30.65 18.33 47.19
N GLU A 49 31.65 18.15 46.29
CA GLU A 49 33.00 18.67 46.55
C GLU A 49 33.02 20.20 46.61
N LEU A 50 32.32 20.85 45.67
CA LEU A 50 32.21 22.32 45.67
C LEU A 50 31.56 22.83 46.96
N THR A 51 30.48 22.20 47.40
CA THR A 51 29.78 22.58 48.63
C THR A 51 30.67 22.38 49.85
N LYS A 52 31.42 21.26 49.94
CA LYS A 52 32.38 21.00 51.00
C LYS A 52 33.47 22.06 51.03
N ASN A 53 34.11 22.36 49.89
CA ASN A 53 35.17 23.36 49.80
C ASN A 53 34.66 24.75 50.23
N LEU A 54 33.46 25.16 49.80
CA LEU A 54 32.87 26.43 50.21
C LEU A 54 32.54 26.48 51.72
N MET A 55 32.08 25.38 52.32
CA MET A 55 31.82 25.29 53.76
C MET A 55 33.14 25.39 54.57
N ASP A 56 34.22 24.73 54.12
CA ASP A 56 35.51 24.74 54.77
C ASP A 56 36.16 26.16 54.69
N MET A 57 35.97 26.84 53.54
CA MET A 57 36.37 28.26 53.39
C MET A 57 35.57 29.17 54.31
N ALA A 58 34.25 28.97 54.41
CA ALA A 58 33.36 29.77 55.28
C ALA A 58 33.69 29.58 56.77
N LYS A 59 34.20 28.41 57.18
CA LYS A 59 34.66 28.10 58.55
C LYS A 59 36.06 28.62 58.82
N GLY A 60 36.77 29.20 57.86
CA GLY A 60 38.10 29.73 58.02
C GLY A 60 39.19 28.68 58.32
N LEU A 61 38.98 27.45 57.84
CA LEU A 61 39.94 26.36 58.09
C LEU A 61 41.28 26.61 57.41
N PRO A 62 42.43 26.34 58.03
CA PRO A 62 43.72 26.53 57.41
C PRO A 62 43.87 25.62 56.19
N GLY A 63 44.23 26.24 55.04
CA GLY A 63 44.34 25.50 53.78
C GLY A 63 43.05 25.29 53.02
N ALA A 64 41.90 25.88 53.48
CA ALA A 64 40.65 25.84 52.76
C ALA A 64 40.76 26.54 51.44
N GLY A 65 40.45 25.84 50.34
CA GLY A 65 40.48 26.37 48.97
C GLY A 65 39.70 25.45 48.05
N LEU A 66 39.42 25.91 46.84
CA LEU A 66 38.74 25.09 45.84
C LEU A 66 39.67 23.96 45.34
N ASN A 67 39.26 22.74 45.50
CA ASN A 67 39.95 21.59 44.91
C ASN A 67 39.68 21.52 43.41
N THR A 68 40.29 22.47 42.69
CA THR A 68 40.09 22.64 41.26
C THR A 68 40.49 21.41 40.45
N SER A 69 41.51 20.66 40.89
CA SER A 69 41.99 19.46 40.22
C SER A 69 40.93 18.34 40.25
N TYR A 70 40.29 18.10 41.42
CA TYR A 70 39.25 17.09 41.54
C TYR A 70 37.99 17.46 40.74
N ILE A 71 37.57 18.74 40.81
CA ILE A 71 36.43 19.24 40.05
C ILE A 71 36.70 19.11 38.54
N ALA A 72 37.92 19.44 38.07
CA ALA A 72 38.33 19.33 36.66
C ALA A 72 38.29 17.87 36.18
N ILE A 73 38.73 16.91 36.99
CA ILE A 73 38.63 15.46 36.67
C ILE A 73 37.18 15.05 36.52
N ILE A 74 36.30 15.42 37.44
CA ILE A 74 34.87 15.05 37.36
C ILE A 74 34.22 15.70 36.15
N MET A 75 34.53 16.97 35.83
CA MET A 75 34.01 17.63 34.65
C MET A 75 34.51 16.98 33.35
N THR A 76 35.77 16.52 33.33
CA THR A 76 36.30 15.76 32.18
C THR A 76 35.58 14.42 32.01
N LEU A 77 35.32 13.69 33.11
CA LEU A 77 34.55 12.45 33.11
C LEU A 77 33.10 12.69 32.68
N TYR A 78 32.50 13.80 33.10
CA TYR A 78 31.15 14.21 32.69
C TYR A 78 31.08 14.45 31.17
N LEU A 79 32.04 15.20 30.60
CA LEU A 79 32.14 15.43 29.16
C LEU A 79 32.38 14.14 28.39
N PHE A 80 33.33 13.30 28.84
CA PHE A 80 33.63 12.01 28.22
C PHE A 80 32.39 11.09 28.19
N ARG A 81 31.68 11.01 29.30
CA ARG A 81 30.40 10.30 29.40
C ARG A 81 29.39 10.83 28.38
N GLY A 82 29.26 12.18 28.23
CA GLY A 82 28.37 12.82 27.29
C GLY A 82 28.69 12.41 25.84
N VAL A 83 29.97 12.41 25.47
CA VAL A 83 30.41 11.93 24.14
C VAL A 83 30.05 10.46 23.93
N LEU A 84 30.27 9.60 24.91
CA LEU A 84 29.90 8.18 24.83
C LEU A 84 28.39 7.99 24.69
N TYR A 85 27.58 8.79 25.40
CA TYR A 85 26.12 8.77 25.29
C TYR A 85 25.67 9.10 23.87
N GLU A 86 26.15 10.19 23.31
CA GLU A 86 25.76 10.65 21.97
C GLU A 86 26.23 9.68 20.88
N LEU A 87 27.50 9.23 20.93
CA LEU A 87 28.03 8.25 19.98
C LEU A 87 27.25 6.92 20.06
N GLY A 88 27.00 6.43 21.27
CA GLY A 88 26.22 5.21 21.48
C GLY A 88 24.79 5.34 20.95
N SER A 89 24.12 6.47 21.18
CA SER A 89 22.78 6.76 20.69
C SER A 89 22.76 6.88 19.15
N TYR A 90 23.74 7.58 18.57
CA TYR A 90 23.88 7.74 17.12
C TYR A 90 24.06 6.39 16.42
N TYR A 91 25.03 5.60 16.85
CA TYR A 91 25.28 4.29 16.23
C TYR A 91 24.15 3.29 16.49
N SER A 92 23.48 3.35 17.65
CA SER A 92 22.29 2.56 17.91
C SER A 92 21.19 2.84 16.88
N ASN A 93 20.88 4.12 16.65
CA ASN A 93 19.90 4.52 15.65
C ASN A 93 20.35 4.13 14.22
N TYR A 94 21.63 4.30 13.90
CA TYR A 94 22.18 3.94 12.59
C TYR A 94 21.99 2.45 12.27
N PHE A 95 22.38 1.55 13.20
CA PHE A 95 22.24 0.11 12.99
C PHE A 95 20.77 -0.32 12.94
N MET A 96 19.90 0.26 13.79
CA MET A 96 18.48 -0.05 13.75
C MET A 96 17.85 0.41 12.42
N THR A 97 18.12 1.64 12.01
CA THR A 97 17.61 2.17 10.74
C THR A 97 18.04 1.30 9.55
N ASN A 98 19.31 0.88 9.51
CA ASN A 98 19.83 0.02 8.45
C ASN A 98 19.11 -1.35 8.44
N ALA A 99 18.95 -2.00 9.60
CA ALA A 99 18.23 -3.26 9.72
C ALA A 99 16.75 -3.13 9.28
N VAL A 100 16.07 -2.07 9.71
CA VAL A 100 14.67 -1.83 9.36
C VAL A 100 14.51 -1.54 7.87
N GLN A 101 15.37 -0.71 7.27
CA GLN A 101 15.25 -0.39 5.84
C GLN A 101 15.49 -1.61 4.96
N LYS A 102 16.42 -2.50 5.32
CA LYS A 102 16.61 -3.78 4.64
C LYS A 102 15.39 -4.70 4.80
N THR A 103 14.84 -4.79 6.02
CA THR A 103 13.60 -5.55 6.27
C THR A 103 12.43 -5.04 5.43
N VAL A 104 12.27 -3.72 5.33
CA VAL A 104 11.25 -3.06 4.50
C VAL A 104 11.46 -3.35 3.02
N GLN A 105 12.72 -3.34 2.57
CA GLN A 105 13.07 -3.69 1.20
C GLN A 105 12.67 -5.14 0.88
N ASP A 106 13.00 -6.10 1.77
CA ASP A 106 12.63 -7.50 1.59
C ASP A 106 11.10 -7.67 1.54
N MET A 107 10.36 -7.01 2.46
CA MET A 107 8.90 -7.03 2.45
C MET A 107 8.29 -6.47 1.15
N ARG A 108 8.86 -5.38 0.60
CA ARG A 108 8.41 -4.81 -0.67
C ARG A 108 8.72 -5.73 -1.85
N ASN A 109 9.88 -6.38 -1.84
CA ASN A 109 10.26 -7.37 -2.86
C ASN A 109 9.31 -8.56 -2.85
N ASP A 110 9.01 -9.12 -1.66
CA ASP A 110 8.08 -10.24 -1.52
C ASP A 110 6.66 -9.86 -1.93
N LEU A 111 6.18 -8.65 -1.56
CA LEU A 111 4.90 -8.13 -2.03
C LEU A 111 4.88 -7.98 -3.55
N SER A 112 5.94 -7.42 -4.15
CA SER A 112 6.04 -7.25 -5.60
C SER A 112 6.04 -8.60 -6.33
N HIS A 113 6.82 -9.56 -5.82
CA HIS A 113 6.80 -10.91 -6.34
C HIS A 113 5.41 -11.53 -6.24
N LYS A 114 4.77 -11.39 -5.09
CA LYS A 114 3.44 -11.95 -4.82
C LYS A 114 2.37 -11.41 -5.76
N ILE A 115 2.32 -10.09 -5.96
CA ILE A 115 1.33 -9.45 -6.85
C ILE A 115 1.40 -9.97 -8.28
N ASN A 116 2.60 -10.30 -8.76
CA ASN A 116 2.77 -10.86 -10.09
C ASN A 116 2.29 -12.33 -10.22
N HIS A 117 1.98 -13.00 -9.10
CA HIS A 117 1.56 -14.40 -9.07
C HIS A 117 0.12 -14.59 -8.54
N ILE A 118 -0.52 -13.54 -8.06
CA ILE A 118 -1.91 -13.59 -7.60
C ILE A 118 -2.86 -13.66 -8.81
N PRO A 119 -3.96 -14.45 -8.74
CA PRO A 119 -4.95 -14.53 -9.81
C PRO A 119 -5.67 -13.20 -10.05
N VAL A 120 -6.06 -12.95 -11.30
CA VAL A 120 -6.79 -11.72 -11.71
C VAL A 120 -8.06 -11.50 -10.87
N SER A 121 -8.72 -12.59 -10.46
CA SER A 121 -9.90 -12.54 -9.60
C SER A 121 -9.72 -11.80 -8.28
N TYR A 122 -8.48 -11.69 -7.80
CA TYR A 122 -8.17 -10.92 -6.60
C TYR A 122 -8.31 -9.41 -6.85
N PHE A 123 -7.83 -8.94 -8.01
CA PHE A 123 -7.91 -7.52 -8.41
C PHE A 123 -9.34 -7.08 -8.67
N ASP A 124 -10.19 -7.97 -9.20
CA ASP A 124 -11.61 -7.68 -9.43
C ASP A 124 -12.42 -7.51 -8.14
N ARG A 125 -11.94 -8.08 -7.01
CA ARG A 125 -12.59 -7.99 -5.69
C ARG A 125 -12.05 -6.86 -4.81
N HIS A 126 -10.92 -6.26 -5.16
CA HIS A 126 -10.24 -5.26 -4.36
C HIS A 126 -10.02 -3.98 -5.14
N GLN A 127 -10.18 -2.84 -4.50
CA GLN A 127 -9.89 -1.56 -5.14
C GLN A 127 -8.38 -1.38 -5.32
N PHE A 128 -7.97 -0.88 -6.48
CA PHE A 128 -6.55 -0.64 -6.79
C PHE A 128 -5.87 0.27 -5.76
N GLY A 129 -6.58 1.29 -5.27
CA GLY A 129 -6.07 2.20 -4.23
C GLY A 129 -5.72 1.51 -2.92
N ASP A 130 -6.52 0.49 -2.50
CA ASP A 130 -6.24 -0.30 -1.29
C ASP A 130 -4.96 -1.12 -1.45
N LEU A 131 -4.75 -1.71 -2.63
CA LEU A 131 -3.56 -2.48 -2.93
C LEU A 131 -2.31 -1.59 -2.94
N LEU A 132 -2.39 -0.43 -3.59
CA LEU A 132 -1.31 0.55 -3.59
C LEU A 132 -0.97 1.01 -2.17
N GLY A 133 -2.00 1.21 -1.32
CA GLY A 133 -1.84 1.55 0.09
C GLY A 133 -1.02 0.53 0.87
N ARG A 134 -1.12 -0.78 0.53
CA ARG A 134 -0.33 -1.85 1.18
C ARG A 134 1.16 -1.76 0.87
N PHE A 135 1.52 -1.34 -0.35
CA PHE A 135 2.94 -1.13 -0.74
C PHE A 135 3.54 0.15 -0.16
N THR A 136 2.73 1.16 0.03
CA THR A 136 3.18 2.50 0.42
C THR A 136 2.92 2.74 1.92
N SER A 137 1.73 3.15 2.29
CA SER A 137 1.39 3.60 3.64
C SER A 137 1.46 2.51 4.70
N ASP A 138 1.07 1.25 4.38
CA ASP A 138 1.12 0.17 5.36
C ASP A 138 2.55 -0.27 5.66
N VAL A 139 3.38 -0.44 4.64
CA VAL A 139 4.81 -0.76 4.83
C VAL A 139 5.52 0.37 5.55
N GLU A 140 5.21 1.63 5.25
CA GLU A 140 5.77 2.79 5.93
C GLU A 140 5.35 2.86 7.40
N THR A 141 4.09 2.55 7.71
CA THR A 141 3.59 2.46 9.10
C THR A 141 4.37 1.40 9.91
N VAL A 142 4.64 0.25 9.31
CA VAL A 142 5.46 -0.81 9.92
C VAL A 142 6.90 -0.35 10.10
N SER A 143 7.49 0.31 9.10
CA SER A 143 8.84 0.88 9.15
C SER A 143 8.99 1.86 10.33
N ASN A 144 8.07 2.82 10.44
CA ASN A 144 8.08 3.82 11.50
C ASN A 144 7.90 3.21 12.89
N ALA A 145 7.02 2.21 13.01
CA ALA A 145 6.84 1.50 14.28
C ALA A 145 8.10 0.72 14.69
N LEU A 146 8.78 0.06 13.75
CA LEU A 146 10.03 -0.65 14.02
C LEU A 146 11.17 0.31 14.43
N GLN A 147 11.36 1.39 13.67
CA GLN A 147 12.45 2.34 13.94
C GLN A 147 12.26 3.06 15.27
N GLN A 148 11.06 3.61 15.50
CA GLN A 148 10.83 4.49 16.65
C GLN A 148 10.39 3.70 17.87
N SER A 149 9.37 2.83 17.74
CA SER A 149 8.75 2.21 18.90
C SER A 149 9.68 1.20 19.56
N PHE A 150 10.43 0.42 18.79
CA PHE A 150 11.28 -0.62 19.36
C PHE A 150 12.41 -0.05 20.24
N LEU A 151 13.15 0.94 19.72
CA LEU A 151 14.22 1.60 20.50
C LEU A 151 13.67 2.41 21.68
N GLN A 152 12.48 3.00 21.56
CA GLN A 152 11.84 3.72 22.65
C GLN A 152 11.41 2.77 23.77
N ILE A 153 10.91 1.58 23.46
CA ILE A 153 10.58 0.55 24.46
C ILE A 153 11.84 0.12 25.20
N VAL A 154 12.93 -0.20 24.49
CA VAL A 154 14.22 -0.55 25.09
C VAL A 154 14.71 0.59 25.99
N ASN A 155 14.69 1.83 25.50
CA ASN A 155 15.07 3.00 26.25
C ASN A 155 14.24 3.16 27.52
N ALA A 156 12.91 3.06 27.44
CA ALA A 156 12.00 3.24 28.57
C ALA A 156 12.22 2.18 29.67
N ILE A 157 12.31 0.91 29.27
CA ILE A 157 12.50 -0.20 30.21
C ILE A 157 13.83 -0.04 30.95
N PHE A 158 14.92 0.15 30.23
CA PHE A 158 16.24 0.23 30.84
C PHE A 158 16.46 1.54 31.61
N THR A 159 15.90 2.68 31.17
CA THR A 159 15.93 3.93 31.92
C THR A 159 15.23 3.74 33.29
N LEU A 160 14.00 3.22 33.29
CA LEU A 160 13.28 2.96 34.55
C LEU A 160 14.05 2.00 35.47
N LEU A 161 14.57 0.89 34.90
CA LEU A 161 15.33 -0.10 35.64
C LEU A 161 16.58 0.53 36.33
N PHE A 162 17.39 1.26 35.56
CA PHE A 162 18.63 1.84 36.08
C PHE A 162 18.37 3.05 36.98
N VAL A 163 17.37 3.89 36.70
CA VAL A 163 17.00 5.00 37.59
C VAL A 163 16.50 4.45 38.94
N ILE A 164 15.62 3.45 38.93
CA ILE A 164 15.16 2.79 40.17
C ILE A 164 16.36 2.23 40.97
N SER A 165 17.30 1.56 40.30
CA SER A 165 18.50 1.02 40.94
C SER A 165 19.36 2.12 41.52
N MET A 166 19.56 3.25 40.84
CA MET A 166 20.37 4.37 41.32
C MET A 166 19.73 5.11 42.50
N VAL A 167 18.42 5.36 42.46
CA VAL A 167 17.73 6.06 43.58
C VAL A 167 17.73 5.20 44.86
N LEU A 168 17.58 3.87 44.72
CA LEU A 168 17.70 2.95 45.87
C LEU A 168 19.14 2.87 46.38
N TYR A 169 20.13 2.89 45.51
CA TYR A 169 21.54 2.90 45.89
C TYR A 169 21.92 4.17 46.67
N LEU A 170 21.44 5.33 46.26
CA LEU A 170 21.75 6.61 46.89
C LEU A 170 21.06 6.77 48.25
N ASN A 171 19.77 6.47 48.33
CA ASN A 171 19.03 6.53 49.60
C ASN A 171 17.71 5.78 49.48
N ILE A 172 17.52 4.72 50.27
CA ILE A 172 16.33 3.85 50.20
C ILE A 172 15.04 4.64 50.52
N GLN A 173 15.06 5.52 51.52
CA GLN A 173 13.86 6.25 51.99
C GLN A 173 13.35 7.21 50.91
N LEU A 174 14.24 8.02 50.31
CA LEU A 174 13.90 8.91 49.22
C LEU A 174 13.61 8.14 47.92
N GLY A 175 14.33 7.03 47.68
CA GLY A 175 14.08 6.13 46.57
C GLY A 175 12.67 5.56 46.57
N LEU A 176 12.13 5.18 47.73
CA LEU A 176 10.75 4.72 47.85
C LEU A 176 9.72 5.81 47.45
N VAL A 177 9.99 7.09 47.78
CA VAL A 177 9.14 8.21 47.36
C VAL A 177 9.10 8.32 45.84
N VAL A 178 10.28 8.21 45.19
CA VAL A 178 10.39 8.23 43.72
C VAL A 178 9.65 7.04 43.09
N ILE A 179 9.85 5.83 43.65
CA ILE A 179 9.18 4.62 43.12
C ILE A 179 7.67 4.73 43.28
N LEU A 180 7.16 5.31 44.37
CA LEU A 180 5.72 5.50 44.59
C LEU A 180 5.11 6.51 43.60
N SER A 181 5.90 7.47 43.11
CA SER A 181 5.43 8.41 42.07
C SER A 181 5.18 7.74 40.70
N ILE A 182 5.88 6.64 40.38
CA ILE A 182 5.77 5.94 39.08
C ILE A 182 4.34 5.44 38.83
N PRO A 183 3.69 4.64 39.68
CA PRO A 183 2.33 4.21 39.48
C PRO A 183 1.34 5.39 39.43
N ILE A 184 1.54 6.42 40.24
CA ILE A 184 0.68 7.62 40.22
C ILE A 184 0.75 8.29 38.84
N THR A 185 1.94 8.52 38.32
CA THR A 185 2.19 9.08 37.00
C THR A 185 1.58 8.20 35.91
N TYR A 186 1.78 6.88 35.97
CA TYR A 186 1.24 5.94 34.98
C TYR A 186 -0.30 5.92 34.96
N PHE A 187 -0.94 5.81 36.12
CA PHE A 187 -2.41 5.80 36.18
C PHE A 187 -3.01 7.12 35.79
N SER A 188 -2.38 8.27 36.12
CA SER A 188 -2.79 9.59 35.66
C SER A 188 -2.70 9.73 34.15
N ALA A 189 -1.58 9.33 33.55
CA ALA A 189 -1.41 9.32 32.09
C ALA A 189 -2.46 8.42 31.39
N ARG A 190 -2.64 7.20 31.91
CA ARG A 190 -3.63 6.25 31.38
C ARG A 190 -5.06 6.77 31.49
N PHE A 191 -5.41 7.44 32.57
CA PHE A 191 -6.73 8.05 32.76
C PHE A 191 -7.01 9.14 31.73
N ILE A 192 -6.06 10.05 31.53
CA ILE A 192 -6.15 11.12 30.54
C ILE A 192 -6.30 10.55 29.13
N MET A 193 -5.45 9.56 28.76
CA MET A 193 -5.54 8.88 27.45
C MET A 193 -6.90 8.22 27.25
N LYS A 194 -7.38 7.46 28.23
CA LYS A 194 -8.69 6.81 28.14
C LYS A 194 -9.81 7.81 27.92
N LYS A 195 -9.70 9.01 28.49
CA LYS A 195 -10.69 10.11 28.34
C LYS A 195 -10.57 10.83 27.02
N SER A 196 -9.38 10.99 26.46
CA SER A 196 -9.17 11.68 25.18
C SER A 196 -9.41 10.78 23.95
N GLN A 197 -9.16 9.48 24.07
CA GLN A 197 -9.25 8.52 22.96
C GLN A 197 -10.59 8.52 22.21
N PRO A 198 -11.79 8.59 22.83
CA PRO A 198 -13.05 8.66 22.12
C PRO A 198 -13.14 9.89 21.20
N TYR A 199 -12.65 11.03 21.67
CA TYR A 199 -12.65 12.28 20.90
C TYR A 199 -11.66 12.23 19.73
N PHE A 200 -10.50 11.61 19.90
CA PHE A 200 -9.57 11.37 18.78
C PHE A 200 -10.17 10.45 17.72
N LYS A 201 -10.90 9.41 18.14
CA LYS A 201 -11.61 8.54 17.22
C LYS A 201 -12.67 9.31 16.45
N GLU A 202 -13.53 10.05 17.14
CA GLU A 202 -14.57 10.89 16.53
C GLU A 202 -13.97 11.95 15.61
N GLN A 203 -12.84 12.56 15.98
CA GLN A 203 -12.11 13.49 15.12
C GLN A 203 -11.64 12.84 13.83
N ALA A 204 -11.11 11.60 13.90
CA ALA A 204 -10.68 10.85 12.73
C ALA A 204 -11.87 10.48 11.82
N ASP A 205 -13.01 10.08 12.42
CA ASP A 205 -14.24 9.74 11.68
C ASP A 205 -14.80 10.99 10.95
N VAL A 206 -14.86 12.15 11.62
CA VAL A 206 -15.31 13.42 11.01
C VAL A 206 -14.32 13.90 9.93
N LEU A 207 -13.01 13.73 10.14
CA LEU A 207 -12.00 14.06 9.12
C LEU A 207 -12.17 13.17 7.89
N GLY A 208 -12.46 11.88 8.08
CA GLY A 208 -12.79 10.95 7.00
C GLY A 208 -14.03 11.40 6.21
N ALA A 209 -15.10 11.80 6.90
CA ALA A 209 -16.31 12.34 6.28
C ALA A 209 -16.02 13.65 5.50
N MET A 210 -15.19 14.54 6.05
CA MET A 210 -14.77 15.76 5.37
C MET A 210 -13.99 15.45 4.08
N ASN A 211 -13.06 14.50 4.11
CA ASN A 211 -12.30 14.10 2.94
C ASN A 211 -13.21 13.50 1.86
N GLY A 212 -14.17 12.64 2.24
CA GLY A 212 -15.18 12.09 1.32
C GLY A 212 -16.01 13.18 0.68
N PHE A 213 -16.51 14.15 1.47
CA PHE A 213 -17.27 15.30 0.98
C PHE A 213 -16.47 16.15 -0.01
N VAL A 214 -15.21 16.45 0.30
CA VAL A 214 -14.33 17.22 -0.60
C VAL A 214 -14.10 16.45 -1.91
N GLN A 215 -13.81 15.15 -1.83
CA GLN A 215 -13.61 14.31 -3.01
C GLN A 215 -14.86 14.28 -3.89
N GLU A 216 -16.05 14.09 -3.30
CA GLU A 216 -17.33 14.09 -4.03
C GLU A 216 -17.58 15.41 -4.73
N ASN A 217 -17.41 16.54 -4.02
CA ASN A 217 -17.61 17.87 -4.60
C ASN A 217 -16.60 18.22 -5.70
N LEU A 218 -15.33 17.80 -5.57
CA LEU A 218 -14.31 18.00 -6.61
C LEU A 218 -14.61 17.14 -7.84
N THR A 219 -14.98 15.88 -7.65
CA THR A 219 -15.35 14.98 -8.75
C THR A 219 -16.62 15.45 -9.46
N GLY A 220 -17.62 15.88 -8.69
CA GLY A 220 -18.90 16.40 -9.19
C GLY A 220 -18.92 17.92 -9.45
N PHE A 221 -17.77 18.60 -9.51
CA PHE A 221 -17.69 20.06 -9.55
C PHE A 221 -18.52 20.69 -10.68
N ASN A 222 -18.47 20.13 -11.89
CA ASN A 222 -19.25 20.61 -13.02
C ASN A 222 -20.76 20.49 -12.79
N VAL A 223 -21.20 19.40 -12.14
CA VAL A 223 -22.60 19.18 -11.80
C VAL A 223 -23.04 20.18 -10.73
N LEU A 224 -22.22 20.37 -9.70
CA LEU A 224 -22.47 21.34 -8.63
C LEU A 224 -22.64 22.77 -9.20
N LYS A 225 -21.78 23.17 -10.16
CA LYS A 225 -21.86 24.44 -10.88
C LYS A 225 -23.12 24.54 -11.77
N LEU A 226 -23.42 23.48 -12.53
CA LEU A 226 -24.56 23.45 -13.45
C LEU A 226 -25.90 23.64 -12.69
N TYR A 227 -26.03 23.04 -11.51
CA TYR A 227 -27.23 23.12 -10.70
C TYR A 227 -27.22 24.23 -9.64
N VAL A 228 -26.20 25.11 -9.65
CA VAL A 228 -26.06 26.28 -8.74
C VAL A 228 -26.18 25.87 -7.26
N ARG A 229 -25.45 24.80 -6.87
CA ARG A 229 -25.51 24.23 -5.52
C ARG A 229 -24.33 24.62 -4.63
N GLU A 230 -23.49 25.57 -5.05
CA GLU A 230 -22.28 25.99 -4.31
C GLU A 230 -22.59 26.45 -2.89
N LYS A 231 -23.67 27.21 -2.72
CA LYS A 231 -24.05 27.73 -1.39
C LYS A 231 -24.45 26.61 -0.43
N SER A 232 -25.26 25.65 -0.92
CA SER A 232 -25.67 24.49 -0.13
C SER A 232 -24.47 23.62 0.25
N SER A 233 -23.56 23.39 -0.70
CA SER A 233 -22.31 22.64 -0.44
C SER A 233 -21.41 23.36 0.57
N GLN A 234 -21.33 24.70 0.50
CA GLN A 234 -20.56 25.49 1.46
C GLN A 234 -21.17 25.45 2.87
N GLU A 235 -22.49 25.48 3.01
CA GLU A 235 -23.17 25.33 4.30
C GLU A 235 -22.89 23.96 4.92
N GLU A 236 -23.01 22.89 4.13
CA GLU A 236 -22.71 21.52 4.60
C GLU A 236 -21.23 21.34 5.00
N PHE A 237 -20.31 21.89 4.19
CA PHE A 237 -18.88 21.93 4.55
C PHE A 237 -18.63 22.67 5.85
N HIS A 238 -19.33 23.79 6.06
CA HIS A 238 -19.23 24.58 7.30
C HIS A 238 -19.68 23.75 8.52
N ASP A 239 -20.76 22.99 8.40
CA ASP A 239 -21.26 22.15 9.49
C ASP A 239 -20.26 21.03 9.84
N ILE A 240 -19.69 20.37 8.83
CA ILE A 240 -18.67 19.34 9.02
C ILE A 240 -17.43 19.94 9.71
N THR A 241 -16.94 21.08 9.22
CA THR A 241 -15.75 21.74 9.79
C THR A 241 -15.99 22.28 11.19
N HIS A 242 -17.19 22.77 11.48
CA HIS A 242 -17.58 23.21 12.82
C HIS A 242 -17.66 22.04 13.82
N HIS A 243 -18.17 20.89 13.37
CA HIS A 243 -18.14 19.67 14.18
C HIS A 243 -16.70 19.20 14.43
N LEU A 244 -15.87 19.17 13.38
CA LEU A 244 -14.44 18.84 13.47
C LEU A 244 -13.70 19.75 14.47
N GLN A 245 -13.97 21.05 14.43
CA GLN A 245 -13.39 22.04 15.35
C GLN A 245 -13.78 21.73 16.80
N LYS A 246 -15.06 21.43 17.09
CA LYS A 246 -15.53 21.12 18.45
C LYS A 246 -14.91 19.85 19.01
N VAL A 247 -14.88 18.78 18.20
CA VAL A 247 -14.31 17.49 18.61
C VAL A 247 -12.80 17.59 18.75
N GLY A 248 -12.13 18.23 17.79
CA GLY A 248 -10.69 18.48 17.83
C GLY A 248 -10.26 19.32 19.03
N PHE A 249 -11.03 20.36 19.39
CA PHE A 249 -10.78 21.12 20.62
C PHE A 249 -10.83 20.23 21.85
N LYS A 250 -11.88 19.39 22.02
CA LYS A 250 -12.00 18.49 23.17
C LYS A 250 -10.88 17.46 23.22
N ALA A 251 -10.56 16.85 22.07
CA ALA A 251 -9.48 15.88 21.97
C ALA A 251 -8.14 16.48 22.41
N ASN A 252 -7.78 17.63 21.84
CA ASN A 252 -6.51 18.31 22.13
C ASN A 252 -6.48 18.96 23.51
N PHE A 253 -7.59 19.51 24.02
CA PHE A 253 -7.65 20.07 25.36
C PHE A 253 -7.42 18.99 26.44
N ILE A 254 -8.16 17.87 26.37
CA ILE A 254 -8.03 16.78 27.35
C ILE A 254 -6.62 16.15 27.27
N SER A 255 -6.14 15.88 26.06
CA SER A 255 -4.79 15.33 25.86
C SER A 255 -3.70 16.32 26.29
N GLY A 256 -3.91 17.63 26.06
CA GLY A 256 -2.99 18.70 26.44
C GLY A 256 -2.82 18.86 27.97
N LEU A 257 -3.80 18.39 28.77
CA LEU A 257 -3.65 18.35 30.25
C LEU A 257 -2.63 17.31 30.72
N MET A 258 -2.20 16.41 29.84
CA MET A 258 -1.26 15.33 30.23
C MET A 258 0.05 15.89 30.78
N MET A 259 0.72 16.78 30.03
CA MET A 259 2.02 17.34 30.45
C MET A 259 1.92 18.15 31.75
N PRO A 260 0.98 19.11 31.93
CA PRO A 260 0.83 19.84 33.19
C PRO A 260 0.56 18.94 34.39
N ILE A 261 -0.27 17.90 34.23
CA ILE A 261 -0.58 16.99 35.34
C ILE A 261 0.62 16.13 35.72
N LEU A 262 1.34 15.57 34.73
CA LEU A 262 2.53 14.77 34.98
C LEU A 262 3.67 15.61 35.59
N ASN A 263 3.87 16.83 35.11
CA ASN A 263 4.83 17.76 35.69
C ASN A 263 4.44 18.14 37.11
N GLY A 264 3.15 18.41 37.39
CA GLY A 264 2.67 18.69 38.74
C GLY A 264 2.93 17.53 39.71
N ILE A 265 2.78 16.27 39.30
CA ILE A 265 3.14 15.09 40.11
C ILE A 265 4.65 15.09 40.38
N SER A 266 5.48 15.42 39.39
CA SER A 266 6.92 15.50 39.58
C SER A 266 7.33 16.64 40.49
N ASP A 267 6.70 17.81 40.39
CA ASP A 267 6.96 18.96 41.25
C ASP A 267 6.58 18.65 42.70
N LEU A 268 5.45 17.96 42.92
CA LEU A 268 5.09 17.47 44.29
C LEU A 268 6.10 16.46 44.79
N THR A 269 6.54 15.51 43.97
CA THR A 269 7.59 14.55 44.35
C THR A 269 8.90 15.28 44.66
N TYR A 270 9.25 16.29 43.86
CA TYR A 270 10.42 17.14 44.10
C TYR A 270 10.31 17.89 45.46
N LEU A 271 9.16 18.49 45.80
CA LEU A 271 8.95 19.16 47.08
C LEU A 271 9.15 18.23 48.26
N ILE A 272 8.63 16.99 48.15
CA ILE A 272 8.82 15.96 49.18
C ILE A 272 10.31 15.61 49.34
N ILE A 273 11.02 15.40 48.19
CA ILE A 273 12.45 15.09 48.20
C ILE A 273 13.26 16.28 48.74
N ALA A 274 12.92 17.52 48.36
CA ALA A 274 13.60 18.72 48.85
C ALA A 274 13.47 18.86 50.38
N LEU A 275 12.24 18.64 50.91
CA LEU A 275 11.98 18.74 52.34
C LEU A 275 12.71 17.63 53.15
N PHE A 276 12.43 16.36 52.83
CA PHE A 276 13.00 15.24 53.55
C PHE A 276 14.49 15.02 53.25
N GLY A 277 14.91 15.25 51.98
CA GLY A 277 16.32 15.23 51.60
C GLY A 277 17.12 16.34 52.25
N GLY A 278 16.56 17.56 52.31
CA GLY A 278 17.19 18.68 53.04
C GLY A 278 17.39 18.40 54.52
N LEU A 279 16.40 17.79 55.20
CA LEU A 279 16.53 17.36 56.58
C LEU A 279 17.64 16.29 56.74
N GLN A 280 17.75 15.35 55.79
CA GLN A 280 18.82 14.35 55.82
C GLN A 280 20.21 14.96 55.52
N VAL A 281 20.29 16.00 54.69
CA VAL A 281 21.53 16.75 54.44
C VAL A 281 21.97 17.46 55.73
N LEU A 282 21.05 18.12 56.44
CA LEU A 282 21.34 18.76 57.70
C LEU A 282 21.77 17.76 58.77
N ALA A 283 21.21 16.56 58.77
CA ALA A 283 21.60 15.45 59.65
C ALA A 283 22.91 14.75 59.23
N GLY A 284 23.56 15.16 58.13
CA GLY A 284 24.81 14.56 57.64
C GLY A 284 24.64 13.16 57.01
N ARG A 285 23.39 12.74 56.74
CA ARG A 285 23.05 11.41 56.17
C ARG A 285 23.00 11.41 54.64
N LEU A 286 22.92 12.58 54.01
CA LEU A 286 22.88 12.75 52.57
C LEU A 286 23.79 13.92 52.17
N THR A 287 24.42 13.86 50.99
CA THR A 287 25.17 14.99 50.45
C THR A 287 24.27 15.91 49.60
N VAL A 288 24.65 17.17 49.46
CA VAL A 288 23.93 18.14 48.60
C VAL A 288 23.88 17.66 47.15
N GLY A 289 25.00 17.08 46.66
CA GLY A 289 25.06 16.53 45.31
C GLY A 289 24.15 15.34 45.09
N ASN A 290 24.02 14.43 46.10
CA ASN A 290 23.07 13.33 46.00
C ASN A 290 21.62 13.83 45.98
N MET A 291 21.29 14.86 46.75
CA MET A 291 19.99 15.51 46.70
C MET A 291 19.70 16.08 45.32
N GLN A 292 20.67 16.76 44.68
CA GLN A 292 20.56 17.25 43.33
C GLN A 292 20.35 16.12 42.32
N ALA A 293 21.04 14.99 42.49
CA ALA A 293 20.85 13.80 41.63
C ALA A 293 19.42 13.25 41.72
N PHE A 294 18.83 13.20 42.93
CA PHE A 294 17.42 12.79 43.10
C PHE A 294 16.44 13.66 42.29
N VAL A 295 16.65 14.98 42.32
CA VAL A 295 15.82 15.91 41.55
C VAL A 295 15.84 15.55 40.06
N GLN A 296 17.03 15.31 39.50
CA GLN A 296 17.16 14.94 38.08
C GLN A 296 16.54 13.56 37.77
N TYR A 297 16.67 12.58 38.68
CA TYR A 297 16.05 11.26 38.52
C TYR A 297 14.52 11.34 38.48
N VAL A 298 13.88 12.19 39.26
CA VAL A 298 12.42 12.41 39.18
C VAL A 298 12.00 12.85 37.78
N TRP A 299 12.74 13.78 37.17
CA TRP A 299 12.47 14.24 35.83
C TRP A 299 12.74 13.17 34.75
N GLN A 300 13.79 12.36 34.94
CA GLN A 300 14.12 11.28 33.98
C GLN A 300 13.07 10.17 33.93
N ILE A 301 12.21 10.00 34.91
CA ILE A 301 11.15 8.98 34.94
C ILE A 301 9.95 9.37 34.10
N ASN A 302 9.65 10.65 33.93
CA ASN A 302 8.46 11.11 33.22
C ASN A 302 8.47 10.76 31.73
N GLN A 303 9.60 10.99 31.04
CA GLN A 303 9.71 10.77 29.61
C GLN A 303 9.44 9.31 29.18
N PRO A 304 10.05 8.29 29.84
CA PRO A 304 9.74 6.90 29.56
C PRO A 304 8.25 6.54 29.70
N ILE A 305 7.58 7.05 30.73
CA ILE A 305 6.16 6.75 30.99
C ILE A 305 5.28 7.35 29.88
N GLN A 306 5.56 8.58 29.46
CA GLN A 306 4.85 9.23 28.36
C GLN A 306 5.05 8.46 27.05
N ASN A 307 6.29 8.10 26.72
CA ASN A 307 6.62 7.35 25.52
C ASN A 307 5.89 6.01 25.49
N LEU A 308 5.92 5.21 26.56
CA LEU A 308 5.22 3.93 26.63
C LEU A 308 3.71 4.06 26.43
N THR A 309 3.13 5.17 26.87
CA THR A 309 1.69 5.42 26.70
C THR A 309 1.32 5.72 25.24
N GLN A 310 2.17 6.46 24.50
CA GLN A 310 1.95 6.77 23.08
C GLN A 310 2.21 5.56 22.17
N LEU A 311 3.15 4.70 22.54
CA LEU A 311 3.55 3.54 21.75
C LEU A 311 2.43 2.51 21.54
N ALA A 312 1.49 2.40 22.48
CA ALA A 312 0.38 1.45 22.36
C ALA A 312 -0.45 1.68 21.10
N GLY A 313 -0.73 2.95 20.75
CA GLY A 313 -1.44 3.31 19.51
C GLY A 313 -0.63 2.99 18.26
N GLN A 314 0.67 3.31 18.26
CA GLN A 314 1.56 3.03 17.12
C GLN A 314 1.71 1.52 16.86
N LEU A 315 1.84 0.72 17.91
CA LEU A 315 1.92 -0.75 17.80
C LEU A 315 0.61 -1.36 17.27
N GLN A 316 -0.54 -0.81 17.71
CA GLN A 316 -1.83 -1.26 17.17
C GLN A 316 -2.00 -0.93 15.70
N SER A 317 -1.60 0.28 15.28
CA SER A 317 -1.61 0.66 13.85
C SER A 317 -0.67 -0.22 13.02
N ALA A 318 0.55 -0.46 13.51
CA ALA A 318 1.51 -1.35 12.86
C ALA A 318 0.97 -2.78 12.74
N LYS A 319 0.31 -3.30 13.78
CA LYS A 319 -0.34 -4.61 13.72
C LYS A 319 -1.39 -4.66 12.61
N SER A 320 -2.28 -3.66 12.55
CA SER A 320 -3.31 -3.59 11.52
C SER A 320 -2.72 -3.52 10.11
N SER A 321 -1.64 -2.75 9.92
CA SER A 321 -0.93 -2.68 8.64
C SER A 321 -0.26 -4.00 8.27
N LEU A 322 0.38 -4.67 9.25
CA LEU A 322 0.95 -6.01 9.04
C LEU A 322 -0.11 -7.04 8.65
N ASP A 323 -1.27 -7.03 9.31
CA ASP A 323 -2.37 -7.94 9.01
C ASP A 323 -2.84 -7.76 7.55
N ARG A 324 -2.96 -6.51 7.05
CA ARG A 324 -3.30 -6.22 5.66
C ARG A 324 -2.22 -6.64 4.66
N ILE A 325 -0.94 -6.40 4.99
CA ILE A 325 0.20 -6.83 4.16
C ILE A 325 0.22 -8.35 4.04
N PHE A 326 0.12 -9.06 5.16
CA PHE A 326 0.17 -10.52 5.16
C PHE A 326 -1.08 -11.14 4.54
N GLN A 327 -2.22 -10.47 4.55
CA GLN A 327 -3.40 -10.91 3.82
C GLN A 327 -3.13 -11.02 2.30
N VAL A 328 -2.37 -10.08 1.72
CA VAL A 328 -1.94 -10.18 0.31
C VAL A 328 -0.93 -11.31 0.13
N MET A 329 0.05 -11.41 1.03
CA MET A 329 1.10 -12.44 0.93
C MET A 329 0.55 -13.87 1.09
N ASP A 330 -0.56 -14.03 1.79
CA ASP A 330 -1.18 -15.34 2.05
C ASP A 330 -2.22 -15.75 0.99
N GLU A 331 -2.57 -14.82 0.07
CA GLU A 331 -3.45 -15.16 -1.04
C GLU A 331 -2.82 -16.30 -1.86
N PRO A 332 -3.59 -17.32 -2.27
CA PRO A 332 -3.06 -18.38 -3.11
C PRO A 332 -2.51 -17.82 -4.42
N ASP A 333 -1.36 -18.37 -4.86
CA ASP A 333 -0.86 -18.07 -6.19
C ASP A 333 -1.76 -18.67 -7.26
N GLU A 334 -1.70 -18.09 -8.45
CA GLU A 334 -2.36 -18.64 -9.61
C GLU A 334 -1.87 -20.08 -9.86
N VAL A 335 -2.76 -21.07 -9.75
CA VAL A 335 -2.39 -22.50 -9.83
C VAL A 335 -1.73 -22.81 -11.17
N SER A 336 -0.57 -23.43 -11.14
CA SER A 336 0.15 -23.91 -12.32
C SER A 336 0.22 -25.44 -12.32
N ASP A 337 -0.91 -26.10 -12.56
CA ASP A 337 -0.91 -27.55 -12.80
C ASP A 337 -0.51 -27.82 -14.27
N VAL A 338 0.79 -27.71 -14.54
CA VAL A 338 1.34 -28.01 -15.86
C VAL A 338 1.52 -29.51 -15.99
N THR A 339 0.66 -30.18 -16.74
CA THR A 339 0.79 -31.59 -17.09
C THR A 339 1.14 -31.78 -18.56
N GLU A 340 0.91 -30.76 -19.39
CA GLU A 340 1.13 -30.81 -20.83
C GLU A 340 1.95 -29.59 -21.29
N THR A 341 2.87 -29.80 -22.21
CA THR A 341 3.57 -28.73 -22.91
C THR A 341 2.96 -28.54 -24.30
N LEU A 342 2.69 -27.28 -24.65
CA LEU A 342 2.29 -26.93 -26.02
C LEU A 342 3.47 -27.21 -26.95
N SER A 343 3.48 -28.38 -27.61
CA SER A 343 4.48 -28.74 -28.59
C SER A 343 3.92 -28.58 -29.99
N GLY A 344 4.44 -27.62 -30.78
CA GLY A 344 4.08 -27.39 -32.17
C GLY A 344 3.41 -26.03 -32.45
N ASN A 345 3.21 -25.75 -33.73
CA ASN A 345 2.45 -24.57 -34.19
C ASN A 345 0.96 -24.79 -33.92
N LEU A 346 0.39 -24.07 -32.99
CA LEU A 346 -1.05 -24.06 -32.75
C LEU A 346 -1.80 -23.60 -34.02
N THR A 347 -2.92 -24.26 -34.29
CA THR A 347 -3.80 -23.88 -35.40
C THR A 347 -4.83 -22.84 -34.97
N GLY A 348 -5.16 -22.81 -33.70
CA GLY A 348 -6.14 -21.89 -33.09
C GLY A 348 -7.56 -22.43 -33.11
N GLN A 349 -7.76 -23.74 -33.12
CA GLN A 349 -9.07 -24.34 -32.89
C GLN A 349 -9.46 -24.18 -31.42
N VAL A 350 -10.67 -23.69 -31.14
CA VAL A 350 -11.17 -23.50 -29.76
C VAL A 350 -12.48 -24.25 -29.60
N SER A 351 -12.62 -25.02 -28.48
CA SER A 351 -13.86 -25.72 -28.16
C SER A 351 -14.24 -25.54 -26.71
N PHE A 352 -15.51 -25.22 -26.46
CA PHE A 352 -16.17 -25.19 -25.16
C PHE A 352 -17.13 -26.37 -25.09
N LYS A 353 -17.03 -27.20 -24.04
CA LYS A 353 -17.88 -28.40 -23.84
C LYS A 353 -18.55 -28.35 -22.48
N ASN A 354 -19.87 -28.18 -22.46
CA ASN A 354 -20.73 -28.15 -21.27
C ASN A 354 -20.16 -27.23 -20.17
N VAL A 355 -19.75 -26.02 -20.54
CA VAL A 355 -19.10 -25.10 -19.64
C VAL A 355 -20.11 -24.39 -18.75
N ASP A 356 -19.93 -24.53 -17.44
CA ASP A 356 -20.60 -23.74 -16.41
C ASP A 356 -19.62 -22.82 -15.70
N PHE A 357 -20.11 -21.63 -15.33
CA PHE A 357 -19.31 -20.68 -14.58
C PHE A 357 -20.14 -19.74 -13.71
N GLN A 358 -19.58 -19.39 -12.55
CA GLN A 358 -20.13 -18.40 -11.63
C GLN A 358 -19.00 -17.63 -10.91
N TYR A 359 -19.15 -16.30 -10.74
CA TYR A 359 -18.24 -15.49 -9.94
C TYR A 359 -18.50 -15.62 -8.44
N VAL A 360 -19.77 -15.82 -8.08
CA VAL A 360 -20.24 -15.95 -6.69
C VAL A 360 -21.02 -17.25 -6.56
N ALA A 361 -20.75 -17.99 -5.50
CA ALA A 361 -21.51 -19.21 -5.20
C ALA A 361 -23.03 -18.93 -5.26
N ASP A 362 -23.80 -19.88 -5.82
CA ASP A 362 -25.26 -19.82 -6.00
C ASP A 362 -25.79 -18.75 -6.99
N LYS A 363 -24.91 -18.07 -7.75
CA LYS A 363 -25.29 -17.15 -8.84
C LYS A 363 -24.65 -17.57 -10.16
N PRO A 364 -25.13 -18.63 -10.81
CA PRO A 364 -24.59 -19.09 -12.08
C PRO A 364 -24.79 -18.01 -13.14
N LEU A 365 -23.72 -17.73 -13.88
CA LEU A 365 -23.70 -16.73 -14.96
C LEU A 365 -23.63 -17.39 -16.33
N ILE A 366 -22.86 -18.47 -16.49
CA ILE A 366 -22.79 -19.26 -17.72
C ILE A 366 -23.27 -20.67 -17.39
N ARG A 367 -24.12 -21.25 -18.26
CA ARG A 367 -24.72 -22.57 -18.07
C ARG A 367 -24.72 -23.35 -19.38
N ASP A 368 -24.22 -24.59 -19.34
CA ASP A 368 -24.18 -25.54 -20.43
C ASP A 368 -23.74 -24.92 -21.76
N PHE A 369 -22.67 -24.11 -21.69
CA PHE A 369 -22.18 -23.38 -22.83
C PHE A 369 -21.35 -24.30 -23.73
N ASN A 370 -21.81 -24.46 -24.98
CA ASN A 370 -21.20 -25.33 -25.98
C ASN A 370 -20.87 -24.52 -27.24
N LEU A 371 -19.60 -24.55 -27.67
CA LEU A 371 -19.13 -23.82 -28.86
C LEU A 371 -17.95 -24.54 -29.48
N GLU A 372 -17.92 -24.64 -30.79
CA GLU A 372 -16.77 -25.09 -31.57
C GLU A 372 -16.40 -24.00 -32.58
N VAL A 373 -15.12 -23.61 -32.59
CA VAL A 373 -14.55 -22.58 -33.46
C VAL A 373 -13.39 -23.18 -34.26
N LYS A 374 -13.45 -23.07 -35.57
CA LYS A 374 -12.39 -23.59 -36.46
C LYS A 374 -11.20 -22.63 -36.53
N PRO A 375 -10.02 -23.14 -36.90
CA PRO A 375 -8.86 -22.28 -37.14
C PRO A 375 -9.17 -21.18 -38.18
N GLY A 376 -8.84 -19.92 -37.84
CA GLY A 376 -9.04 -18.76 -38.70
C GLY A 376 -10.48 -18.24 -38.78
N GLU A 377 -11.42 -18.83 -38.05
CA GLU A 377 -12.83 -18.42 -38.01
C GLU A 377 -13.00 -17.14 -37.18
N MET A 378 -13.80 -16.20 -37.69
CA MET A 378 -14.17 -14.99 -36.96
C MET A 378 -15.51 -15.19 -36.26
N VAL A 379 -15.52 -15.10 -34.94
CA VAL A 379 -16.69 -15.26 -34.06
C VAL A 379 -17.09 -13.92 -33.48
N ALA A 380 -18.26 -13.40 -33.86
CA ALA A 380 -18.84 -12.20 -33.27
C ALA A 380 -19.72 -12.58 -32.07
N ILE A 381 -19.50 -11.95 -30.96
CA ILE A 381 -20.27 -12.14 -29.71
C ILE A 381 -21.17 -10.93 -29.53
N VAL A 382 -22.49 -11.15 -29.57
CA VAL A 382 -23.50 -10.10 -29.46
C VAL A 382 -24.47 -10.42 -28.31
N GLY A 383 -25.07 -9.41 -27.71
CA GLY A 383 -26.03 -9.55 -26.63
C GLY A 383 -26.11 -8.31 -25.76
N PRO A 384 -27.12 -8.19 -24.88
CA PRO A 384 -27.29 -7.05 -24.00
C PRO A 384 -26.14 -6.95 -22.96
N THR A 385 -26.07 -5.81 -22.28
CA THR A 385 -25.13 -5.65 -21.15
C THR A 385 -25.48 -6.67 -20.06
N GLY A 386 -24.44 -7.31 -19.48
CA GLY A 386 -24.63 -8.37 -18.49
C GLY A 386 -24.89 -9.77 -19.06
N ALA A 387 -24.97 -9.95 -20.37
CA ALA A 387 -25.20 -11.28 -21.00
C ALA A 387 -24.06 -12.29 -20.83
N GLY A 388 -22.90 -11.90 -20.28
CA GLY A 388 -21.75 -12.79 -20.07
C GLY A 388 -20.65 -12.69 -21.14
N LYS A 389 -20.69 -11.69 -22.04
CA LYS A 389 -19.70 -11.52 -23.12
C LYS A 389 -18.25 -11.41 -22.62
N THR A 390 -18.01 -10.50 -21.69
CA THR A 390 -16.68 -10.32 -21.05
C THR A 390 -16.27 -11.54 -20.23
N THR A 391 -17.24 -12.21 -19.60
CA THR A 391 -16.97 -13.43 -18.83
C THR A 391 -16.45 -14.55 -19.72
N LEU A 392 -17.04 -14.71 -20.93
CA LEU A 392 -16.56 -15.69 -21.90
C LEU A 392 -15.10 -15.46 -22.27
N ILE A 393 -14.73 -14.19 -22.49
CA ILE A 393 -13.35 -13.80 -22.78
C ILE A 393 -12.43 -14.11 -21.58
N ASN A 394 -12.87 -13.78 -20.37
CA ASN A 394 -12.09 -14.07 -19.16
C ASN A 394 -11.83 -15.56 -18.95
N LEU A 395 -12.81 -16.42 -19.29
CA LEU A 395 -12.66 -17.87 -19.26
C LEU A 395 -11.71 -18.35 -20.35
N LEU A 396 -11.85 -17.82 -21.58
CA LEU A 396 -10.96 -18.14 -22.69
C LEU A 396 -9.50 -17.75 -22.40
N MET A 397 -9.25 -16.61 -21.75
CA MET A 397 -7.90 -16.19 -21.31
C MET A 397 -7.40 -16.93 -20.06
N ARG A 398 -8.25 -17.80 -19.52
CA ARG A 398 -7.98 -18.50 -18.25
C ARG A 398 -7.60 -17.52 -17.11
N PHE A 399 -8.27 -16.36 -17.05
CA PHE A 399 -8.26 -15.48 -15.88
C PHE A 399 -9.10 -16.08 -14.75
N TYR A 400 -10.07 -16.93 -15.12
CA TYR A 400 -10.88 -17.75 -14.25
C TYR A 400 -10.95 -19.17 -14.80
N ASP A 401 -10.92 -20.16 -13.93
CA ASP A 401 -11.17 -21.54 -14.32
C ASP A 401 -12.68 -21.83 -14.31
N VAL A 402 -13.16 -22.71 -15.21
CA VAL A 402 -14.56 -23.09 -15.31
C VAL A 402 -15.02 -23.88 -14.08
N THR A 403 -16.29 -23.73 -13.69
CA THR A 403 -16.87 -24.48 -12.56
C THR A 403 -17.18 -25.93 -12.94
N ALA A 404 -17.65 -26.16 -14.19
CA ALA A 404 -17.86 -27.46 -14.78
C ALA A 404 -17.59 -27.42 -16.29
N GLY A 405 -17.45 -28.57 -16.93
CA GLY A 405 -17.11 -28.68 -18.34
C GLY A 405 -15.62 -28.46 -18.61
N SER A 406 -15.27 -28.16 -19.87
CA SER A 406 -13.90 -27.92 -20.30
C SER A 406 -13.81 -26.94 -21.46
N ILE A 407 -12.69 -26.20 -21.50
CA ILE A 407 -12.30 -25.38 -22.66
C ILE A 407 -11.02 -25.99 -23.21
N THR A 408 -10.99 -26.26 -24.51
CA THR A 408 -9.82 -26.84 -25.17
C THR A 408 -9.34 -25.96 -26.31
N VAL A 409 -8.02 -25.87 -26.49
CA VAL A 409 -7.36 -25.24 -27.63
C VAL A 409 -6.51 -26.29 -28.33
N ASP A 410 -6.77 -26.49 -29.62
CA ASP A 410 -6.17 -27.55 -30.45
C ASP A 410 -6.24 -28.93 -29.78
N GLY A 411 -7.36 -29.22 -29.08
CA GLY A 411 -7.60 -30.49 -28.40
C GLY A 411 -7.04 -30.60 -26.98
N HIS A 412 -6.19 -29.66 -26.54
CA HIS A 412 -5.62 -29.62 -25.19
C HIS A 412 -6.51 -28.84 -24.23
N ASP A 413 -6.84 -29.41 -23.06
CA ASP A 413 -7.57 -28.69 -22.02
C ASP A 413 -6.68 -27.57 -21.45
N ILE A 414 -7.20 -26.34 -21.45
CA ILE A 414 -6.43 -25.18 -21.03
C ILE A 414 -5.96 -25.26 -19.58
N ARG A 415 -6.63 -26.06 -18.74
CA ARG A 415 -6.24 -26.28 -17.33
C ARG A 415 -4.92 -27.02 -17.17
N HIS A 416 -4.56 -27.86 -18.14
CA HIS A 416 -3.33 -28.67 -18.13
C HIS A 416 -2.13 -27.95 -18.75
N LEU A 417 -2.35 -26.78 -19.36
CA LEU A 417 -1.30 -26.00 -20.02
C LEU A 417 -0.68 -24.97 -19.06
N SER A 418 0.59 -24.64 -19.29
CA SER A 418 1.22 -23.48 -18.66
C SER A 418 0.45 -22.21 -19.06
N ARG A 419 -0.04 -21.42 -18.08
CA ARG A 419 -0.73 -20.15 -18.37
C ARG A 419 0.15 -19.20 -19.19
N GLN A 420 1.44 -19.19 -18.93
CA GLN A 420 2.39 -18.36 -19.66
C GLN A 420 2.48 -18.75 -21.14
N ASP A 421 2.64 -20.03 -21.45
CA ASP A 421 2.73 -20.50 -22.84
C ASP A 421 1.40 -20.43 -23.54
N TYR A 422 0.30 -20.67 -22.81
CA TYR A 422 -1.06 -20.52 -23.30
C TYR A 422 -1.36 -19.07 -23.66
N ARG A 423 -1.15 -18.12 -22.75
CA ARG A 423 -1.45 -16.69 -22.94
C ARG A 423 -0.58 -16.05 -24.02
N LYS A 424 0.63 -16.55 -24.29
CA LYS A 424 1.45 -16.13 -25.46
C LYS A 424 0.78 -16.35 -26.81
N GLN A 425 -0.19 -17.25 -26.90
CA GLN A 425 -0.91 -17.53 -28.14
C GLN A 425 -2.01 -16.51 -28.43
N PHE A 426 -2.29 -15.63 -27.49
CA PHE A 426 -3.38 -14.65 -27.59
C PHE A 426 -2.86 -13.24 -27.82
N GLY A 427 -3.56 -12.51 -28.70
CA GLY A 427 -3.48 -11.06 -28.80
C GLY A 427 -4.78 -10.44 -28.34
N MET A 428 -4.71 -9.35 -27.59
CA MET A 428 -5.88 -8.68 -27.08
C MET A 428 -5.87 -7.19 -27.39
N VAL A 429 -6.97 -6.70 -27.95
CA VAL A 429 -7.23 -5.27 -28.15
C VAL A 429 -8.50 -4.93 -27.39
N LEU A 430 -8.36 -4.25 -26.28
CA LEU A 430 -9.45 -3.85 -25.40
C LEU A 430 -10.06 -2.51 -25.81
N GLN A 431 -11.27 -2.24 -25.33
CA GLN A 431 -11.95 -0.95 -25.46
C GLN A 431 -11.10 0.19 -24.89
N ASP A 432 -10.55 0.01 -23.70
CA ASP A 432 -9.64 0.95 -23.06
C ASP A 432 -8.21 0.64 -23.48
N ALA A 433 -7.74 1.39 -24.50
CA ALA A 433 -6.38 1.26 -24.99
C ALA A 433 -5.38 1.76 -23.95
N TRP A 434 -4.72 0.83 -23.27
CA TRP A 434 -3.75 1.14 -22.24
C TRP A 434 -2.31 1.07 -22.76
N LEU A 435 -1.52 2.10 -22.43
CA LEU A 435 -0.12 2.26 -22.84
C LEU A 435 0.71 2.61 -21.60
N TYR A 436 1.92 2.05 -21.54
CA TYR A 436 2.89 2.33 -20.46
C TYR A 436 3.51 3.72 -20.61
N GLU A 437 3.94 4.30 -19.50
CA GLU A 437 4.86 5.43 -19.49
C GLU A 437 6.19 5.01 -20.11
N GLY A 438 6.65 5.75 -21.12
CA GLY A 438 7.82 5.43 -21.90
C GLY A 438 7.66 5.84 -23.36
N THR A 439 8.58 5.43 -24.22
CA THR A 439 8.54 5.78 -25.64
C THR A 439 7.46 4.98 -26.39
N ILE A 440 7.02 5.53 -27.53
CA ILE A 440 6.12 4.80 -28.43
C ILE A 440 6.77 3.49 -28.88
N LYS A 441 8.07 3.49 -29.17
CA LYS A 441 8.84 2.31 -29.56
C LYS A 441 8.77 1.20 -28.48
N GLU A 442 9.00 1.55 -27.22
CA GLU A 442 8.92 0.60 -26.10
C GLU A 442 7.52 0.04 -25.96
N ASN A 443 6.50 0.88 -26.11
CA ASN A 443 5.11 0.44 -26.08
C ASN A 443 4.74 -0.53 -27.19
N LEU A 444 5.27 -0.36 -28.39
CA LEU A 444 5.07 -1.32 -29.49
C LEU A 444 5.86 -2.62 -29.23
N ARG A 445 7.13 -2.51 -28.80
CA ARG A 445 8.01 -3.64 -28.48
C ARG A 445 7.45 -4.52 -27.36
N PHE A 446 6.54 -4.00 -26.52
CA PHE A 446 5.87 -4.79 -25.50
C PHE A 446 5.12 -6.02 -26.06
N GLY A 447 4.71 -6.00 -27.32
CA GLY A 447 4.13 -7.15 -28.02
C GLY A 447 5.13 -8.29 -28.27
N ASN A 448 6.39 -7.92 -28.54
CA ASN A 448 7.51 -8.86 -28.73
C ASN A 448 8.81 -8.14 -28.34
N LEU A 449 9.39 -8.51 -27.20
CA LEU A 449 10.57 -7.85 -26.63
C LEU A 449 11.83 -8.04 -27.48
N GLU A 450 11.88 -9.10 -28.29
CA GLU A 450 13.01 -9.43 -29.18
C GLU A 450 12.88 -8.77 -30.56
N ALA A 451 11.79 -8.03 -30.81
CA ALA A 451 11.54 -7.42 -32.12
C ALA A 451 12.58 -6.34 -32.46
N THR A 452 13.03 -6.37 -33.71
CA THR A 452 13.92 -5.36 -34.28
C THR A 452 13.18 -4.04 -34.53
N ASP A 453 13.92 -2.94 -34.72
CA ASP A 453 13.32 -1.64 -35.04
C ASP A 453 12.57 -1.66 -36.39
N GLU A 454 13.04 -2.46 -37.34
CA GLU A 454 12.40 -2.66 -38.66
C GLU A 454 11.04 -3.36 -38.49
N GLU A 455 10.96 -4.42 -37.69
CA GLU A 455 9.72 -5.15 -37.41
C GLU A 455 8.69 -4.25 -36.70
N ILE A 456 9.15 -3.41 -35.77
CA ILE A 456 8.29 -2.41 -35.11
C ILE A 456 7.67 -1.43 -36.13
N VAL A 457 8.49 -0.92 -37.06
CA VAL A 457 8.02 -0.02 -38.14
C VAL A 457 7.06 -0.73 -39.08
N GLU A 458 7.31 -1.99 -39.42
CA GLU A 458 6.42 -2.81 -40.26
C GLU A 458 5.07 -3.03 -39.57
N ALA A 459 5.05 -3.38 -38.30
CA ALA A 459 3.82 -3.52 -37.52
C ALA A 459 3.04 -2.19 -37.45
N ALA A 460 3.73 -1.08 -37.26
CA ALA A 460 3.11 0.26 -37.27
C ALA A 460 2.51 0.64 -38.62
N LYS A 461 3.16 0.29 -39.73
CA LYS A 461 2.61 0.46 -41.09
C LYS A 461 1.37 -0.41 -41.29
N ALA A 462 1.43 -1.68 -40.89
CA ALA A 462 0.30 -2.61 -40.99
C ALA A 462 -0.91 -2.15 -40.18
N ALA A 463 -0.68 -1.50 -39.04
CA ALA A 463 -1.71 -0.87 -38.21
C ALA A 463 -2.14 0.54 -38.72
N ASN A 464 -1.60 1.04 -39.80
CA ASN A 464 -1.85 2.39 -40.34
C ASN A 464 -1.50 3.54 -39.36
N VAL A 465 -0.53 3.35 -38.46
CA VAL A 465 -0.14 4.36 -37.45
C VAL A 465 1.26 4.96 -37.68
N ASP A 466 2.09 4.36 -38.56
CA ASP A 466 3.46 4.83 -38.83
C ASP A 466 3.51 6.30 -39.31
N HIS A 467 2.61 6.71 -40.21
CA HIS A 467 2.56 8.10 -40.67
C HIS A 467 2.31 9.06 -39.48
N PHE A 468 1.36 8.73 -38.61
CA PHE A 468 1.08 9.53 -37.42
C PHE A 468 2.31 9.60 -36.50
N ILE A 469 2.94 8.48 -36.18
CA ILE A 469 4.14 8.45 -35.33
C ILE A 469 5.22 9.38 -35.87
N ARG A 470 5.47 9.37 -37.19
CA ARG A 470 6.48 10.22 -37.84
C ARG A 470 6.16 11.72 -37.81
N THR A 471 4.91 12.10 -37.60
CA THR A 471 4.49 13.51 -37.45
C THR A 471 4.70 14.04 -36.05
N LEU A 472 4.93 13.17 -35.07
CA LEU A 472 5.14 13.55 -33.70
C LEU A 472 6.57 14.06 -33.45
N PRO A 473 6.76 15.02 -32.52
CA PRO A 473 8.08 15.43 -32.09
C PRO A 473 8.83 14.22 -31.47
N GLY A 474 9.97 13.83 -32.10
CA GLY A 474 10.72 12.64 -31.66
C GLY A 474 10.28 11.31 -32.30
N GLY A 475 9.15 11.27 -33.04
CA GLY A 475 8.68 10.08 -33.75
C GLY A 475 8.51 8.87 -32.82
N TYR A 476 9.13 7.75 -33.14
CA TYR A 476 9.09 6.51 -32.31
C TYR A 476 9.72 6.67 -30.93
N ASN A 477 10.59 7.66 -30.73
CA ASN A 477 11.23 7.95 -29.45
C ASN A 477 10.47 8.99 -28.63
N MET A 478 9.29 9.44 -29.07
CA MET A 478 8.44 10.32 -28.29
C MET A 478 8.01 9.64 -27.02
N GLU A 479 8.25 10.29 -25.88
CA GLU A 479 7.79 9.86 -24.57
C GLU A 479 6.31 10.14 -24.38
N MET A 480 5.59 9.17 -23.86
CA MET A 480 4.20 9.28 -23.48
C MET A 480 4.13 9.55 -21.97
N ASN A 481 3.27 10.49 -21.56
CA ASN A 481 3.02 10.77 -20.15
C ASN A 481 2.16 9.67 -19.50
N GLN A 482 2.10 9.64 -18.18
CA GLN A 482 1.39 8.64 -17.39
C GLN A 482 -0.06 8.40 -17.84
N GLU A 483 -0.78 9.46 -18.23
CA GLU A 483 -2.15 9.37 -18.70
C GLU A 483 -2.25 9.16 -20.22
N SER A 484 -1.09 9.17 -20.91
CA SER A 484 -1.02 9.21 -22.38
C SER A 484 -1.97 10.28 -23.00
N SER A 485 -2.18 11.38 -22.25
CA SER A 485 -3.12 12.45 -22.61
C SER A 485 -2.66 13.27 -23.82
N ASN A 486 -1.41 13.12 -24.23
CA ASN A 486 -0.82 13.74 -25.41
C ASN A 486 -1.18 13.05 -26.74
N ILE A 487 -1.96 11.94 -26.70
CA ILE A 487 -2.45 11.20 -27.88
C ILE A 487 -3.95 10.95 -27.76
N SER A 488 -4.67 11.01 -28.90
CA SER A 488 -6.10 10.74 -28.92
C SER A 488 -6.42 9.27 -28.66
N LEU A 489 -7.64 8.98 -28.18
CA LEU A 489 -8.10 7.62 -27.92
C LEU A 489 -7.96 6.69 -29.14
N GLY A 490 -8.34 7.16 -30.34
CA GLY A 490 -8.21 6.36 -31.54
C GLY A 490 -6.76 6.11 -31.96
N GLN A 491 -5.86 7.05 -31.71
CA GLN A 491 -4.42 6.84 -31.92
C GLN A 491 -3.86 5.82 -30.94
N LYS A 492 -4.28 5.84 -29.66
CA LYS A 492 -3.94 4.80 -28.68
C LYS A 492 -4.40 3.42 -29.16
N GLN A 493 -5.61 3.31 -29.69
CA GLN A 493 -6.13 2.06 -30.24
C GLN A 493 -5.28 1.55 -31.41
N LEU A 494 -4.87 2.41 -32.34
CA LEU A 494 -3.97 2.00 -33.42
C LEU A 494 -2.61 1.50 -32.92
N LEU A 495 -2.06 2.11 -31.87
CA LEU A 495 -0.82 1.65 -31.23
C LEU A 495 -1.01 0.28 -30.55
N THR A 496 -2.15 0.03 -29.87
CA THR A 496 -2.42 -1.30 -29.30
C THR A 496 -2.65 -2.37 -30.37
N ILE A 497 -3.24 -2.02 -31.52
CA ILE A 497 -3.35 -2.92 -32.68
C ILE A 497 -1.95 -3.22 -33.23
N ALA A 498 -1.05 -2.23 -33.35
CA ALA A 498 0.32 -2.44 -33.80
C ALA A 498 1.09 -3.35 -32.84
N ARG A 499 0.90 -3.20 -31.52
CA ARG A 499 1.43 -4.10 -30.49
C ARG A 499 0.95 -5.54 -30.70
N ALA A 500 -0.35 -5.74 -30.96
CA ALA A 500 -0.92 -7.06 -31.20
C ALA A 500 -0.43 -7.67 -32.52
N LEU A 501 -0.22 -6.87 -33.57
CA LEU A 501 0.38 -7.32 -34.83
C LEU A 501 1.82 -7.81 -34.64
N LEU A 502 2.61 -7.09 -33.83
CA LEU A 502 4.00 -7.43 -33.54
C LEU A 502 4.11 -8.72 -32.72
N ALA A 503 3.13 -9.01 -31.87
CA ALA A 503 3.07 -10.25 -31.09
C ALA A 503 2.76 -11.51 -31.92
N ASP A 504 2.19 -11.34 -33.13
CA ASP A 504 1.78 -12.40 -34.06
C ASP A 504 1.03 -13.59 -33.42
N PRO A 505 -0.06 -13.34 -32.66
CA PRO A 505 -0.79 -14.38 -31.96
C PRO A 505 -1.62 -15.26 -32.92
N LYS A 506 -1.98 -16.47 -32.47
CA LYS A 506 -2.87 -17.38 -33.22
C LYS A 506 -4.34 -17.11 -32.95
N ILE A 507 -4.66 -16.62 -31.77
CA ILE A 507 -6.03 -16.31 -31.34
C ILE A 507 -6.10 -14.84 -30.95
N LEU A 508 -7.13 -14.15 -31.40
CA LEU A 508 -7.37 -12.74 -31.13
C LEU A 508 -8.63 -12.56 -30.30
N ILE A 509 -8.54 -11.63 -29.37
CA ILE A 509 -9.67 -11.12 -28.60
C ILE A 509 -9.78 -9.62 -28.85
N LEU A 510 -10.92 -9.21 -29.37
CA LEU A 510 -11.14 -7.84 -29.79
C LEU A 510 -12.40 -7.30 -29.12
N ASP A 511 -12.30 -6.17 -28.42
CA ASP A 511 -13.44 -5.45 -27.85
C ASP A 511 -13.64 -4.13 -28.61
N GLU A 512 -14.74 -4.07 -29.39
CA GLU A 512 -14.96 -3.05 -30.41
C GLU A 512 -15.81 -1.88 -29.88
N ALA A 513 -15.36 -1.14 -28.88
CA ALA A 513 -16.06 0.06 -28.44
C ALA A 513 -15.31 1.34 -28.89
N THR A 514 -15.75 1.95 -29.97
CA THR A 514 -15.14 3.18 -30.53
C THR A 514 -16.15 4.35 -30.60
N SER A 515 -17.01 4.50 -29.62
CA SER A 515 -18.08 5.50 -29.58
C SER A 515 -17.60 6.98 -29.56
N SER A 516 -16.29 7.24 -29.48
CA SER A 516 -15.74 8.59 -29.31
C SER A 516 -14.60 8.94 -30.25
N VAL A 517 -14.53 8.30 -31.42
CA VAL A 517 -13.44 8.50 -32.40
C VAL A 517 -14.00 9.16 -33.68
N ASP A 518 -13.23 10.06 -34.29
CA ASP A 518 -13.61 10.69 -35.55
C ASP A 518 -13.69 9.67 -36.72
N THR A 519 -14.54 9.95 -37.72
CA THR A 519 -14.84 9.03 -38.81
C THR A 519 -13.61 8.60 -39.64
N ARG A 520 -12.62 9.48 -39.80
CA ARG A 520 -11.41 9.16 -40.58
C ARG A 520 -10.54 8.16 -39.83
N LEU A 521 -10.33 8.40 -38.52
CA LEU A 521 -9.54 7.53 -37.67
C LEU A 521 -10.24 6.19 -37.45
N GLU A 522 -11.58 6.21 -37.41
CA GLU A 522 -12.41 5.01 -37.37
C GLU A 522 -12.16 4.07 -38.56
N LEU A 523 -12.11 4.61 -39.79
CA LEU A 523 -11.78 3.83 -40.99
C LEU A 523 -10.38 3.23 -40.94
N LEU A 524 -9.40 3.96 -40.36
CA LEU A 524 -8.05 3.45 -40.19
C LEU A 524 -8.01 2.30 -39.14
N ILE A 525 -8.74 2.42 -38.04
CA ILE A 525 -8.88 1.38 -37.03
C ILE A 525 -9.51 0.12 -37.64
N GLN A 526 -10.62 0.25 -38.38
CA GLN A 526 -11.28 -0.87 -39.06
C GLN A 526 -10.31 -1.59 -40.01
N LYS A 527 -9.55 -0.83 -40.81
CA LYS A 527 -8.57 -1.40 -41.74
C LYS A 527 -7.45 -2.12 -41.00
N ALA A 528 -6.96 -1.55 -39.90
CA ALA A 528 -5.94 -2.16 -39.06
C ALA A 528 -6.46 -3.46 -38.39
N MET A 529 -7.71 -3.44 -37.90
CA MET A 529 -8.36 -4.62 -37.32
C MET A 529 -8.52 -5.74 -38.34
N LYS A 530 -8.97 -5.43 -39.59
CA LYS A 530 -9.04 -6.43 -40.69
C LYS A 530 -7.68 -7.04 -40.99
N ASN A 531 -6.62 -6.23 -41.01
CA ASN A 531 -5.26 -6.74 -41.19
C ASN A 531 -4.84 -7.67 -40.05
N LEU A 532 -5.18 -7.28 -38.83
CA LEU A 532 -4.86 -8.07 -37.62
C LEU A 532 -5.59 -9.42 -37.60
N MET A 533 -6.87 -9.47 -37.99
CA MET A 533 -7.69 -10.70 -37.98
C MET A 533 -7.33 -11.70 -39.07
N LYS A 534 -6.68 -11.26 -40.17
CA LYS A 534 -6.42 -12.09 -41.32
C LYS A 534 -5.62 -13.36 -41.00
N GLY A 535 -6.24 -14.52 -41.21
CA GLY A 535 -5.62 -15.84 -40.98
C GLY A 535 -5.51 -16.25 -39.52
N ARG A 536 -6.19 -15.56 -38.58
CA ARG A 536 -6.20 -15.82 -37.14
C ARG A 536 -7.62 -16.10 -36.66
N THR A 537 -7.75 -17.01 -35.71
CA THR A 537 -9.03 -17.23 -35.00
C THR A 537 -9.35 -16.02 -34.15
N SER A 538 -10.52 -15.40 -34.36
CA SER A 538 -10.84 -14.10 -33.77
C SER A 538 -12.16 -14.13 -33.00
N PHE A 539 -12.16 -13.74 -31.75
CA PHE A 539 -13.35 -13.50 -30.91
C PHE A 539 -13.55 -11.99 -30.79
N VAL A 540 -14.68 -11.50 -31.29
CA VAL A 540 -14.97 -10.07 -31.35
C VAL A 540 -16.23 -9.77 -30.55
N ILE A 541 -16.11 -8.96 -29.47
CA ILE A 541 -17.29 -8.35 -28.85
C ILE A 541 -17.75 -7.23 -29.77
N ALA A 542 -18.73 -7.54 -30.59
CA ALA A 542 -19.10 -6.66 -31.67
C ALA A 542 -20.18 -5.64 -31.24
N HIS A 543 -19.83 -4.37 -31.37
CA HIS A 543 -20.72 -3.22 -31.18
C HIS A 543 -21.05 -2.52 -32.51
N ARG A 544 -20.47 -3.01 -33.62
CA ARG A 544 -20.67 -2.44 -34.97
C ARG A 544 -21.31 -3.44 -35.91
N LEU A 545 -22.22 -2.91 -36.73
CA LEU A 545 -22.93 -3.70 -37.73
C LEU A 545 -22.00 -4.34 -38.75
N SER A 546 -21.00 -3.59 -39.25
CA SER A 546 -20.04 -4.08 -40.24
C SER A 546 -19.29 -5.32 -39.78
N THR A 547 -18.83 -5.30 -38.54
CA THR A 547 -18.10 -6.42 -37.92
C THR A 547 -19.00 -7.64 -37.73
N ILE A 548 -20.26 -7.43 -37.31
CA ILE A 548 -21.24 -8.51 -37.17
C ILE A 548 -21.57 -9.15 -38.52
N GLN A 549 -21.70 -8.35 -39.57
CA GLN A 549 -22.03 -8.83 -40.94
C GLN A 549 -20.91 -9.64 -41.58
N GLU A 550 -19.65 -9.32 -41.26
CA GLU A 550 -18.47 -10.00 -41.81
C GLU A 550 -18.08 -11.26 -41.01
N ALA A 551 -18.70 -11.52 -39.84
CA ALA A 551 -18.38 -12.66 -39.01
C ALA A 551 -18.82 -13.99 -39.65
N ASP A 552 -17.94 -14.99 -39.60
CA ASP A 552 -18.24 -16.36 -40.02
C ASP A 552 -19.31 -17.00 -39.12
N LYS A 553 -19.25 -16.68 -37.83
CA LYS A 553 -20.19 -17.15 -36.82
C LYS A 553 -20.57 -16.01 -35.87
N ILE A 554 -21.85 -15.88 -35.57
CA ILE A 554 -22.42 -14.95 -34.63
C ILE A 554 -22.97 -15.77 -33.44
N LEU A 555 -22.56 -15.41 -32.24
CA LEU A 555 -23.10 -15.96 -31.00
C LEU A 555 -23.99 -14.92 -30.33
N VAL A 556 -25.23 -15.23 -30.17
CA VAL A 556 -26.21 -14.37 -29.49
C VAL A 556 -26.34 -14.83 -28.05
N LEU A 557 -25.82 -14.03 -27.14
CA LEU A 557 -25.82 -14.31 -25.71
C LEU A 557 -26.97 -13.58 -25.02
N LYS A 558 -27.69 -14.31 -24.15
CA LYS A 558 -28.67 -13.76 -23.22
C LYS A 558 -28.63 -14.56 -21.93
N ASP A 559 -28.58 -13.89 -20.79
CA ASP A 559 -28.58 -14.50 -19.47
C ASP A 559 -27.57 -15.65 -19.29
N GLY A 560 -26.37 -15.49 -19.92
CA GLY A 560 -25.27 -16.45 -19.84
C GLY A 560 -25.38 -17.69 -20.72
N GLN A 561 -26.36 -17.74 -21.63
CA GLN A 561 -26.57 -18.85 -22.55
C GLN A 561 -26.47 -18.38 -24.00
N ILE A 562 -26.05 -19.29 -24.89
CA ILE A 562 -26.20 -19.08 -26.34
C ILE A 562 -27.67 -19.35 -26.67
N ILE A 563 -28.41 -18.32 -27.03
CA ILE A 563 -29.81 -18.47 -27.44
C ILE A 563 -29.93 -18.67 -28.96
N GLU A 564 -28.98 -18.13 -29.73
CA GLU A 564 -28.91 -18.28 -31.17
C GLU A 564 -27.45 -18.32 -31.63
N GLN A 565 -27.16 -19.13 -32.66
CA GLN A 565 -25.85 -19.16 -33.31
C GLN A 565 -26.02 -19.39 -34.81
N GLY A 566 -25.27 -18.67 -35.61
CA GLY A 566 -25.35 -18.76 -37.07
C GLY A 566 -24.53 -17.68 -37.75
N ASN A 567 -24.76 -17.45 -39.03
CA ASN A 567 -24.24 -16.28 -39.74
C ASN A 567 -25.31 -15.19 -39.83
N HIS A 568 -24.90 -14.00 -40.27
CA HIS A 568 -25.80 -12.85 -40.38
C HIS A 568 -27.09 -13.13 -41.18
N GLN A 569 -26.96 -13.85 -42.31
CA GLN A 569 -28.11 -14.13 -43.19
C GLN A 569 -29.08 -15.13 -42.58
N SER A 570 -28.57 -16.23 -41.97
CA SER A 570 -29.41 -17.24 -41.32
C SER A 570 -30.18 -16.65 -40.15
N LEU A 571 -29.49 -15.93 -39.25
CA LEU A 571 -30.11 -15.35 -38.06
C LEU A 571 -31.15 -14.24 -38.39
N LEU A 572 -30.97 -13.50 -39.47
CA LEU A 572 -32.00 -12.57 -39.93
C LEU A 572 -33.24 -13.31 -40.49
N ALA A 573 -33.02 -14.44 -41.18
CA ALA A 573 -34.11 -15.25 -41.73
C ALA A 573 -34.96 -15.91 -40.64
N ASP A 574 -34.33 -16.33 -39.53
CA ASP A 574 -34.98 -16.98 -38.39
C ASP A 574 -35.89 -16.03 -37.60
N LYS A 575 -35.71 -14.70 -37.76
CA LYS A 575 -36.51 -13.64 -37.09
C LYS A 575 -36.56 -13.79 -35.55
N GLY A 576 -35.48 -14.28 -34.98
CA GLY A 576 -35.34 -14.48 -33.53
C GLY A 576 -34.85 -13.23 -32.78
N PHE A 577 -34.21 -13.41 -31.65
CA PHE A 577 -33.69 -12.33 -30.80
C PHE A 577 -32.60 -11.49 -31.51
N TYR A 578 -31.79 -12.13 -32.38
CA TYR A 578 -30.83 -11.40 -33.23
C TYR A 578 -31.53 -10.41 -34.16
N TYR A 579 -32.62 -10.80 -34.77
CA TYR A 579 -33.40 -9.92 -35.66
C TYR A 579 -33.97 -8.72 -34.87
N GLU A 580 -34.48 -8.96 -33.67
CA GLU A 580 -34.98 -7.87 -32.82
C GLU A 580 -33.84 -6.91 -32.41
N LEU A 581 -32.69 -7.45 -31.99
CA LEU A 581 -31.50 -6.68 -31.64
C LEU A 581 -30.99 -5.85 -32.83
N TYR A 582 -30.93 -6.47 -34.00
CA TYR A 582 -30.54 -5.81 -35.26
C TYR A 582 -31.45 -4.63 -35.58
N ASN A 583 -32.76 -4.83 -35.55
CA ASN A 583 -33.71 -3.78 -35.88
C ASN A 583 -33.73 -2.65 -34.83
N SER A 584 -33.58 -2.97 -33.57
CA SER A 584 -33.57 -1.97 -32.48
C SER A 584 -32.31 -1.08 -32.48
N GLN A 585 -31.15 -1.65 -32.82
CA GLN A 585 -29.88 -0.93 -32.75
C GLN A 585 -29.40 -0.34 -34.06
N PHE A 586 -29.78 -0.93 -35.23
CA PHE A 586 -29.16 -0.63 -36.52
C PHE A 586 -30.15 -0.24 -37.64
N SER A 587 -31.45 -0.55 -37.56
CA SER A 587 -32.38 -0.23 -38.62
C SER A 587 -32.76 1.26 -38.64
N ASN A 588 -32.71 1.96 -37.50
CA ASN A 588 -33.04 3.39 -37.41
C ASN A 588 -31.97 4.31 -38.01
N LYS A 589 -30.80 3.81 -38.41
CA LYS A 589 -29.74 4.60 -39.09
C LYS A 589 -29.86 4.66 -40.62
N LYS A 590 -30.84 3.99 -41.22
CA LYS A 590 -31.10 4.08 -42.68
C LYS A 590 -32.18 5.11 -43.07
N ALA A 591 -32.70 5.89 -42.11
CA ALA A 591 -33.79 6.84 -42.35
C ALA A 591 -33.35 8.32 -42.21
N GLU A 592 -32.05 8.61 -42.14
CA GLU A 592 -31.46 9.95 -42.33
C GLU A 592 -30.37 9.88 -43.47
#